data_a89656b65f6ebe648165aefd083643bf
#
_entry.id   a89656b65f6ebe648165aefd083643bf
#
_cell.length_a   1.000
_cell.length_b   1.000
_cell.length_c   1.000
_cell.angle_alpha   90.00
_cell.angle_beta   90.00
_cell.angle_gamma   90.00
#
_symmetry.space_group_name_H-M   'P 1'
#
loop_
_entity.id
_entity.type
_entity.pdbx_description
1 polymer ?
#
loop_
_entity_poly.entity_id
_entity_poly.type
_entity_poly.pdbx_seq_one_letter_code
_entity_poly.pdbx_strand_id
1 'polypeptide(L)'
;MTDPNWQARAAEFAQKRNLHRTPGVYALDLMSELGEVAKELLIASTYGTKEPEYDANLAGELGDVLYSLCLLATAVNIDLEEALTATLQKYETRWQQSSHLGSQSE
;
A
#
# COMPACT_ATOMS: atom_id res chain seq x y z
N MET A 1 -21.60 -0.88 -13.57
CA MET A 1 -20.73 -0.57 -12.46
C MET A 1 -19.28 -0.62 -12.93
N THR A 2 -18.52 0.27 -12.48
CA THR A 2 -17.14 0.33 -12.91
C THR A 2 -16.24 -0.33 -11.90
N ASP A 3 -15.15 -0.83 -12.39
CA ASP A 3 -14.12 -1.33 -11.51
C ASP A 3 -13.61 -0.20 -10.64
N PRO A 4 -13.35 -0.48 -9.39
CA PRO A 4 -12.72 0.52 -8.55
C PRO A 4 -11.30 0.73 -9.03
N ASN A 5 -11.06 1.89 -9.57
CA ASN A 5 -9.70 2.26 -9.96
C ASN A 5 -9.18 3.21 -8.89
N TRP A 6 -8.55 2.64 -7.90
CA TRP A 6 -8.09 3.40 -6.74
C TRP A 6 -7.10 4.48 -7.15
N GLN A 7 -6.21 4.15 -8.05
CA GLN A 7 -5.21 5.10 -8.48
C GLN A 7 -5.83 6.30 -9.20
N ALA A 8 -6.78 6.03 -10.09
CA ALA A 8 -7.46 7.10 -10.81
C ALA A 8 -8.27 7.97 -9.86
N ARG A 9 -8.93 7.35 -8.87
CA ARG A 9 -9.71 8.11 -7.91
C ARG A 9 -8.82 9.03 -7.08
N ALA A 10 -7.66 8.54 -6.66
CA ALA A 10 -6.72 9.36 -5.90
C ALA A 10 -6.19 10.51 -6.75
N ALA A 11 -5.85 10.21 -8.00
CA ALA A 11 -5.33 11.23 -8.92
C ALA A 11 -6.36 12.32 -9.15
N GLU A 12 -7.61 11.93 -9.36
CA GLU A 12 -8.67 12.90 -9.61
C GLU A 12 -8.87 13.80 -8.40
N PHE A 13 -8.87 13.22 -7.21
CA PHE A 13 -9.02 13.99 -5.98
C PHE A 13 -7.92 15.05 -5.88
N ALA A 14 -6.68 14.65 -6.13
CA ALA A 14 -5.55 15.55 -6.02
C ALA A 14 -5.57 16.62 -7.10
N GLN A 15 -5.92 16.24 -8.33
CA GLN A 15 -5.95 17.19 -9.44
C GLN A 15 -6.99 18.28 -9.23
N LYS A 16 -8.15 17.92 -8.75
CA LYS A 16 -9.21 18.89 -8.54
C LYS A 16 -8.84 19.91 -7.48
N ARG A 17 -7.89 19.61 -6.63
CA ARG A 17 -7.49 20.48 -5.54
C ARG A 17 -6.08 21.03 -5.72
N ASN A 18 -5.50 20.80 -6.89
CA ASN A 18 -4.15 21.28 -7.21
C ASN A 18 -3.11 20.81 -6.21
N LEU A 19 -3.24 19.56 -5.78
CA LEU A 19 -2.30 18.97 -4.84
C LEU A 19 -1.24 18.19 -5.61
N HIS A 20 -0.17 18.90 -5.97
CA HIS A 20 0.92 18.32 -6.75
C HIS A 20 2.20 18.34 -5.93
N ARG A 21 2.85 17.20 -5.85
CA ARG A 21 4.13 17.07 -5.17
C ARG A 21 5.09 16.30 -6.05
N THR A 22 6.36 16.38 -5.71
CA THR A 22 7.35 15.57 -6.41
C THR A 22 7.28 14.12 -5.94
N PRO A 23 7.76 13.17 -6.76
CA PRO A 23 7.76 11.78 -6.34
C PRO A 23 8.47 11.54 -5.01
N GLY A 24 9.59 12.24 -4.78
CA GLY A 24 10.29 12.09 -3.52
C GLY A 24 9.46 12.48 -2.32
N VAL A 25 8.66 13.55 -2.45
CA VAL A 25 7.78 13.96 -1.35
C VAL A 25 6.70 12.90 -1.11
N TYR A 26 6.12 12.37 -2.18
CA TYR A 26 5.12 11.30 -2.02
C TYR A 26 5.73 10.08 -1.34
N ALA A 27 6.98 9.76 -1.67
CA ALA A 27 7.64 8.62 -1.03
C ALA A 27 7.84 8.86 0.47
N LEU A 28 8.20 10.08 0.85
CA LEU A 28 8.34 10.41 2.27
C LEU A 28 6.99 10.36 2.99
N ASP A 29 5.94 10.86 2.32
CA ASP A 29 4.60 10.77 2.88
C ASP A 29 4.21 9.32 3.11
N LEU A 30 4.51 8.45 2.13
CA LEU A 30 4.19 7.03 2.23
C LEU A 30 4.92 6.40 3.42
N MET A 31 6.20 6.71 3.59
CA MET A 31 6.95 6.19 4.74
C MET A 31 6.34 6.64 6.05
N SER A 32 5.94 7.90 6.12
CA SER A 32 5.33 8.45 7.32
C SER A 32 4.03 7.74 7.64
N GLU A 33 3.17 7.56 6.63
CA GLU A 33 1.89 6.88 6.84
C GLU A 33 2.08 5.44 7.24
N LEU A 34 3.08 4.78 6.64
CA LEU A 34 3.37 3.40 6.99
C LEU A 34 3.84 3.29 8.45
N GLY A 35 4.59 4.29 8.91
CA GLY A 35 4.97 4.38 10.31
C GLY A 35 3.77 4.51 11.23
N GLU A 36 2.75 5.27 10.81
CA GLU A 36 1.53 5.39 11.60
C GLU A 36 0.78 4.06 11.67
N VAL A 37 0.77 3.29 10.57
CA VAL A 37 0.19 1.96 10.61
C VAL A 37 0.92 1.09 11.62
N ALA A 38 2.24 1.10 11.58
CA ALA A 38 3.03 0.30 12.52
C ALA A 38 2.73 0.70 13.96
N LYS A 39 2.62 1.99 14.21
CA LYS A 39 2.31 2.49 15.55
C LYS A 39 0.96 1.99 16.02
N GLU A 40 -0.06 2.06 15.14
CA GLU A 40 -1.40 1.60 15.51
C GLU A 40 -1.39 0.11 15.85
N LEU A 41 -0.62 -0.68 15.09
CA LEU A 41 -0.54 -2.10 15.37
C LEU A 41 0.13 -2.39 16.70
N LEU A 42 1.17 -1.64 17.04
CA LEU A 42 1.83 -1.80 18.33
C LEU A 42 0.92 -1.43 19.48
N ILE A 43 0.19 -0.32 19.33
CA ILE A 43 -0.73 0.13 20.38
C ILE A 43 -1.88 -0.87 20.52
N ALA A 44 -2.40 -1.38 19.41
CA ALA A 44 -3.54 -2.30 19.45
C ALA A 44 -3.24 -3.55 20.25
N SER A 45 -1.99 -4.00 20.27
CA SER A 45 -1.60 -5.20 21.01
C SER A 45 -0.85 -4.85 22.30
N THR A 46 -0.86 -3.59 22.71
CA THR A 46 -0.11 -3.10 23.86
C THR A 46 1.34 -3.55 23.73
N TYR A 47 1.94 -3.20 22.59
CA TYR A 47 3.34 -3.50 22.25
C TYR A 47 3.64 -4.98 22.34
N GLY A 48 2.68 -5.79 21.84
CA GLY A 48 2.90 -7.22 21.73
C GLY A 48 2.57 -8.03 22.96
N THR A 49 2.03 -7.39 23.99
CA THR A 49 1.76 -8.09 25.26
C THR A 49 0.33 -8.59 25.38
N LYS A 50 -0.55 -8.23 24.46
CA LYS A 50 -1.95 -8.62 24.51
C LYS A 50 -2.44 -8.95 23.11
N GLU A 51 -3.57 -9.66 23.06
CA GLU A 51 -4.26 -9.86 21.78
C GLU A 51 -4.65 -8.51 21.23
N PRO A 52 -4.38 -8.26 19.95
CA PRO A 52 -4.67 -6.95 19.39
C PRO A 52 -6.16 -6.69 19.22
N GLU A 53 -6.54 -5.44 19.39
CA GLU A 53 -7.88 -4.98 19.09
C GLU A 53 -7.74 -3.86 18.07
N TYR A 54 -8.29 -4.07 16.88
CA TYR A 54 -8.17 -3.11 15.80
C TYR A 54 -9.43 -2.24 15.72
N ASP A 55 -9.24 -0.99 15.36
CA ASP A 55 -10.36 -0.06 15.31
C ASP A 55 -10.30 0.76 14.03
N ALA A 56 -11.17 1.76 13.96
CA ALA A 56 -11.29 2.59 12.77
C ALA A 56 -10.02 3.39 12.48
N ASN A 57 -9.19 3.64 13.50
CA ASN A 57 -7.94 4.37 13.26
C ASN A 57 -7.04 3.60 12.33
N LEU A 58 -6.97 2.27 12.50
CA LEU A 58 -6.14 1.47 11.62
C LEU A 58 -6.64 1.54 10.17
N ALA A 59 -7.96 1.48 9.98
CA ALA A 59 -8.52 1.59 8.64
C ALA A 59 -8.14 2.93 8.00
N GLY A 60 -8.21 4.01 8.77
CA GLY A 60 -7.83 5.32 8.27
C GLY A 60 -6.36 5.39 7.88
N GLU A 61 -5.49 4.81 8.71
CA GLU A 61 -4.07 4.82 8.40
C GLU A 61 -3.76 4.00 7.15
N LEU A 62 -4.44 2.87 6.99
CA LEU A 62 -4.24 2.06 5.78
C LEU A 62 -4.74 2.81 4.55
N GLY A 63 -5.85 3.54 4.68
CA GLY A 63 -6.33 4.37 3.59
C GLY A 63 -5.31 5.44 3.21
N ASP A 64 -4.67 6.06 4.20
CA ASP A 64 -3.66 7.08 3.94
C ASP A 64 -2.47 6.48 3.21
N VAL A 65 -2.05 5.27 3.58
CA VAL A 65 -0.97 4.57 2.89
C VAL A 65 -1.33 4.35 1.42
N LEU A 66 -2.54 3.84 1.19
CA LEU A 66 -2.97 3.57 -0.19
C LEU A 66 -3.03 4.85 -1.02
N TYR A 67 -3.56 5.93 -0.44
CA TYR A 67 -3.64 7.20 -1.13
C TYR A 67 -2.24 7.68 -1.53
N SER A 68 -1.30 7.69 -0.61
CA SER A 68 0.07 8.15 -0.90
C SER A 68 0.73 7.28 -1.95
N LEU A 69 0.52 5.96 -1.89
CA LEU A 69 1.07 5.05 -2.88
C LEU A 69 0.49 5.34 -4.27
N CYS A 70 -0.81 5.57 -4.35
CA CYS A 70 -1.46 5.88 -5.62
C CYS A 70 -0.90 7.16 -6.23
N LEU A 71 -0.69 8.19 -5.41
CA LEU A 71 -0.15 9.46 -5.92
C LEU A 71 1.30 9.31 -6.37
N LEU A 72 2.08 8.54 -5.62
CA LEU A 72 3.46 8.29 -6.01
C LEU A 72 3.51 7.59 -7.37
N ALA A 73 2.73 6.54 -7.54
CA ALA A 73 2.72 5.79 -8.79
C ALA A 73 2.30 6.67 -9.95
N THR A 74 1.28 7.49 -9.76
CA THR A 74 0.81 8.39 -10.81
C THR A 74 1.89 9.39 -11.18
N ALA A 75 2.61 9.90 -10.19
CA ALA A 75 3.65 10.89 -10.44
C ALA A 75 4.80 10.35 -11.29
N VAL A 76 5.02 9.04 -11.27
CA VAL A 76 6.09 8.42 -12.05
C VAL A 76 5.54 7.59 -13.21
N ASN A 77 4.27 7.78 -13.55
CA ASN A 77 3.61 7.15 -14.70
C ASN A 77 3.62 5.62 -14.63
N ILE A 78 3.39 5.09 -13.44
CA ILE A 78 3.28 3.66 -13.25
C ILE A 78 1.82 3.34 -12.93
N ASP A 79 1.28 2.35 -13.64
CA ASP A 79 -0.07 1.84 -13.37
C ASP A 79 0.03 0.75 -12.33
N LEU A 80 -0.59 0.96 -11.17
CA LEU A 80 -0.46 0.02 -10.05
C LEU A 80 -1.12 -1.31 -10.33
N GLU A 81 -2.20 -1.32 -11.13
CA GLU A 81 -2.84 -2.59 -11.48
C GLU A 81 -1.89 -3.45 -12.30
N GLU A 82 -1.23 -2.84 -13.28
CA GLU A 82 -0.26 -3.57 -14.09
C GLU A 82 0.93 -4.02 -13.25
N ALA A 83 1.39 -3.15 -12.35
CA ALA A 83 2.51 -3.50 -11.49
C ALA A 83 2.16 -4.67 -10.58
N LEU A 84 0.95 -4.68 -10.03
CA LEU A 84 0.51 -5.78 -9.19
C LEU A 84 0.41 -7.06 -9.98
N THR A 85 -0.15 -6.99 -11.19
CA THR A 85 -0.28 -8.18 -12.05
C THR A 85 1.10 -8.78 -12.32
N ALA A 86 2.06 -7.94 -12.66
CA ALA A 86 3.42 -8.42 -12.92
C ALA A 86 4.06 -9.02 -11.67
N THR A 87 3.81 -8.40 -10.53
CA THR A 87 4.36 -8.90 -9.27
C THR A 87 3.78 -10.27 -8.91
N LEU A 88 2.47 -10.42 -9.08
CA LEU A 88 1.84 -11.71 -8.77
C LEU A 88 2.32 -12.80 -9.72
N GLN A 89 2.55 -12.46 -10.99
CA GLN A 89 3.10 -13.40 -11.94
C GLN A 89 4.49 -13.86 -11.51
N LYS A 90 5.30 -12.91 -11.05
CA LYS A 90 6.64 -13.21 -10.55
C LYS A 90 6.57 -14.14 -9.35
N TYR A 91 5.66 -13.87 -8.43
CA TYR A 91 5.52 -14.69 -7.23
C TYR A 91 5.01 -16.08 -7.60
N GLU A 92 4.10 -16.17 -8.55
CA GLU A 92 3.60 -17.47 -9.00
C GLU A 92 4.73 -18.32 -9.56
N THR A 93 5.57 -17.72 -10.39
CA THR A 93 6.73 -18.42 -10.96
C THR A 93 7.65 -18.92 -9.86
N ARG A 94 7.94 -18.05 -8.89
CA ARG A 94 8.81 -18.44 -7.78
C ARG A 94 8.20 -19.56 -6.95
N TRP A 95 6.90 -19.48 -6.75
CA TRP A 95 6.20 -20.50 -5.95
C TRP A 95 6.29 -21.86 -6.63
N GLN A 96 6.06 -21.90 -7.96
CA GLN A 96 6.15 -23.15 -8.69
C GLN A 96 7.54 -23.74 -8.64
N GLN A 97 8.55 -22.90 -8.74
CA GLN A 97 9.94 -23.38 -8.66
C GLN A 97 10.32 -23.84 -7.26
N SER A 98 9.87 -23.08 -6.25
CA SER A 98 10.24 -23.36 -4.87
C SER A 98 9.49 -24.54 -4.30
N SER A 99 8.29 -24.85 -4.82
CA SER A 99 7.46 -25.91 -4.26
C SER A 99 8.17 -27.26 -4.32
N HIS A 100 9.02 -27.42 -5.32
CA HIS A 100 9.80 -28.66 -5.44
C HIS A 100 10.79 -28.82 -4.31
N LEU A 101 11.20 -27.70 -3.73
CA LEU A 101 12.20 -27.70 -2.67
C LEU A 101 11.57 -27.69 -1.28
N GLY A 102 10.27 -27.52 -1.23
CA GLY A 102 9.54 -27.51 0.03
C GLY A 102 9.76 -26.26 0.83
N SER A 103 10.18 -25.20 0.23
CA SER A 103 10.44 -24.02 1.02
C SER A 103 9.46 -22.92 0.74
N GLN A 104 9.72 -22.05 1.22
CA GLN A 104 9.32 -21.13 1.20
C GLN A 104 9.03 -20.10 1.33
N SER A 105 8.96 -19.46 1.51
CA SER A 105 8.58 -18.59 1.60
C SER A 105 8.67 -17.49 1.51
N GLU A 106 8.54 -16.89 1.55
CA GLU A 106 8.40 -15.79 1.40
C GLU A 106 8.24 -15.21 1.48
#